data_5c236f944905138d7a78a00c7d7d926e
#
_entry.id   5c236f944905138d7a78a00c7d7d926e
#
_cell.length_a   1.000
_cell.length_b   1.000
_cell.length_c   1.000
_cell.angle_alpha   90.00
_cell.angle_beta   90.00
_cell.angle_gamma   90.00
#
_symmetry.space_group_name_H-M   'P 1'
#
loop_
_entity.id
_entity.type
_entity.pdbx_description
1 polymer ?
#
loop_
_entity_poly.entity_id
_entity_poly.type
_entity_poly.pdbx_seq_one_letter_code
_entity_poly.pdbx_strand_id
1 'polypeptide(L)'
;MTDTDLLTLLRDCYTPTRRNIVDAHLIHSATLTPDPTAPGASIPSLPQRYLARITLHAPTSDEAASLQLTAQIENRLLGLQAISRVEITLLPPLFPIL
;
A
#
# COMPACT_ATOMS: atom_id res chain seq x y z
N MET A 1 -8.51 -6.25 -10.88
CA MET A 1 -7.32 -6.20 -10.00
C MET A 1 -7.55 -7.10 -8.80
N THR A 2 -6.52 -7.81 -8.38
CA THR A 2 -6.58 -8.77 -7.27
C THR A 2 -5.59 -8.39 -6.18
N ASP A 3 -5.68 -9.07 -5.02
CA ASP A 3 -4.71 -8.86 -3.93
C ASP A 3 -3.29 -9.22 -4.40
N THR A 4 -3.14 -10.22 -5.27
CA THR A 4 -1.84 -10.58 -5.85
C THR A 4 -1.28 -9.45 -6.71
N ASP A 5 -2.14 -8.78 -7.50
CA ASP A 5 -1.73 -7.62 -8.28
C ASP A 5 -1.26 -6.49 -7.37
N LEU A 6 -1.94 -6.29 -6.23
CA LEU A 6 -1.54 -5.30 -5.26
C LEU A 6 -0.15 -5.60 -4.70
N LEU A 7 0.13 -6.86 -4.34
CA LEU A 7 1.45 -7.25 -3.86
C LEU A 7 2.53 -7.04 -4.92
N THR A 8 2.22 -7.31 -6.18
CA THR A 8 3.15 -7.07 -7.28
C THR A 8 3.51 -5.59 -7.40
N LEU A 9 2.52 -4.71 -7.24
CA LEU A 9 2.75 -3.26 -7.25
C LEU A 9 3.59 -2.82 -6.06
N LEU A 10 3.38 -3.42 -4.90
CA LEU A 10 4.14 -3.07 -3.69
C LEU A 10 5.61 -3.47 -3.79
N ARG A 11 5.97 -4.41 -4.67
CA ARG A 11 7.37 -4.75 -4.93
C ARG A 11 8.15 -3.62 -5.58
N ASP A 12 7.46 -2.61 -6.12
CA ASP A 12 8.09 -1.40 -6.65
C ASP A 12 8.38 -0.37 -5.57
N CYS A 13 8.02 -0.65 -4.32
CA CYS A 13 8.29 0.22 -3.18
C CYS A 13 9.46 -0.34 -2.37
N TYR A 14 10.40 0.53 -1.98
CA TYR A 14 11.67 0.11 -1.40
C TYR A 14 11.91 0.74 -0.04
N THR A 15 12.54 -0.05 0.84
CA THR A 15 13.02 0.44 2.13
C THR A 15 14.24 1.34 1.93
N PRO A 16 14.68 2.08 2.97
CA PRO A 16 15.93 2.84 2.90
C PRO A 16 17.15 2.01 2.56
N THR A 17 17.12 0.70 2.83
CA THR A 17 18.21 -0.24 2.48
C THR A 17 18.06 -0.83 1.09
N ARG A 18 17.14 -0.30 0.28
CA ARG A 18 16.91 -0.68 -1.12
C ARG A 18 16.38 -2.10 -1.31
N ARG A 19 15.68 -2.64 -0.32
CA ARG A 19 14.95 -3.90 -0.47
C ARG A 19 13.49 -3.58 -0.71
N ASN A 20 12.82 -4.34 -1.62
CA ASN A 20 11.39 -4.12 -1.77
C ASN A 20 10.66 -4.61 -0.51
N ILE A 21 9.54 -3.93 -0.18
CA ILE A 21 8.85 -4.14 1.08
C ILE A 21 8.21 -5.52 1.21
N VAL A 22 7.91 -6.18 0.09
CA VAL A 22 7.35 -7.52 0.09
C VAL A 22 8.43 -8.54 0.46
N ASP A 23 9.59 -8.48 -0.21
CA ASP A 23 10.71 -9.40 0.07
C ASP A 23 11.33 -9.13 1.45
N ALA A 24 11.21 -7.91 1.96
CA ALA A 24 11.67 -7.58 3.31
C ALA A 24 10.72 -8.07 4.41
N HIS A 25 9.63 -8.76 4.05
CA HIS A 25 8.62 -9.28 4.99
C HIS A 25 7.96 -8.21 5.85
N LEU A 26 7.86 -6.99 5.34
CA LEU A 26 7.22 -5.89 6.07
C LEU A 26 5.70 -5.90 5.94
N ILE A 27 5.17 -6.48 4.88
CA ILE A 27 3.72 -6.49 4.64
C ILE A 27 3.04 -7.46 5.59
N HIS A 28 2.18 -6.93 6.46
CA HIS A 28 1.33 -7.75 7.32
C HIS A 28 0.08 -8.18 6.58
N SER A 29 -0.58 -7.23 5.89
CA SER A 29 -1.74 -7.52 5.05
C SER A 29 -1.85 -6.48 3.95
N ALA A 30 -2.38 -6.90 2.81
CA ALA A 30 -2.65 -6.03 1.68
C ALA A 30 -3.91 -6.55 0.99
N THR A 31 -4.97 -5.74 1.01
CA THR A 31 -6.27 -6.15 0.48
C THR A 31 -6.85 -5.07 -0.42
N LEU A 32 -7.63 -5.52 -1.41
CA LEU A 32 -8.42 -4.66 -2.27
C LEU A 32 -9.90 -4.94 -2.01
N THR A 33 -10.66 -3.88 -1.79
CA THR A 33 -12.12 -3.98 -1.69
C THR A 33 -12.76 -2.99 -2.65
N PRO A 34 -13.90 -3.34 -3.27
CA PRO A 34 -14.62 -2.36 -4.10
C PRO A 34 -14.95 -1.12 -3.27
N ASP A 35 -14.75 0.06 -3.86
CA ASP A 35 -15.05 1.32 -3.19
C ASP A 35 -16.41 1.84 -3.68
N PRO A 36 -17.46 1.71 -2.87
CA PRO A 36 -18.80 2.16 -3.27
C PRO A 36 -18.93 3.69 -3.29
N THR A 37 -17.98 4.40 -2.68
CA THR A 37 -18.01 5.87 -2.64
C THR A 37 -17.14 6.50 -3.74
N ALA A 38 -16.47 5.69 -4.56
CA ALA A 38 -15.65 6.20 -5.65
C ALA A 38 -16.52 6.92 -6.69
N PRO A 39 -16.02 7.98 -7.34
CA PRO A 39 -16.75 8.61 -8.43
C PRO A 39 -17.11 7.59 -9.52
N GLY A 40 -18.39 7.53 -9.90
CA GLY A 40 -18.86 6.58 -10.92
C GLY A 40 -19.12 5.16 -10.42
N ALA A 41 -19.02 4.89 -9.12
CA ALA A 41 -19.23 3.55 -8.57
C ALA A 41 -20.64 3.00 -8.84
N SER A 42 -21.63 3.88 -8.94
CA SER A 42 -23.02 3.50 -9.22
C SER A 42 -23.32 3.36 -10.70
N ILE A 43 -22.36 3.60 -11.59
CA ILE A 43 -22.54 3.54 -13.04
C ILE A 43 -21.98 2.19 -13.53
N PRO A 44 -22.87 1.24 -13.97
CA PRO A 44 -22.41 -0.10 -14.34
C PRO A 44 -21.44 -0.14 -15.52
N SER A 45 -21.47 0.85 -16.39
CA SER A 45 -20.60 0.90 -17.58
C SER A 45 -19.18 1.34 -17.28
N LEU A 46 -18.91 1.85 -16.07
CA LEU A 46 -17.56 2.29 -15.69
C LEU A 46 -16.80 1.17 -14.96
N PRO A 47 -15.47 1.11 -15.15
CA PRO A 47 -14.65 0.12 -14.44
C PRO A 47 -14.77 0.26 -12.91
N GLN A 48 -14.75 -0.88 -12.23
CA GLN A 48 -14.75 -0.92 -10.77
C GLN A 48 -13.46 -0.29 -10.23
N ARG A 49 -13.61 0.59 -9.25
CA ARG A 49 -12.48 1.16 -8.51
C ARG A 49 -12.40 0.55 -7.11
N TYR A 50 -11.19 0.51 -6.58
CA TYR A 50 -10.91 -0.22 -5.35
C TYR A 50 -10.30 0.68 -4.29
N LEU A 51 -10.61 0.34 -3.03
CA LEU A 51 -9.89 0.84 -1.86
C LEU A 51 -8.78 -0.15 -1.55
N ALA A 52 -7.54 0.32 -1.53
CA ALA A 52 -6.39 -0.49 -1.14
C ALA A 52 -6.11 -0.26 0.35
N ARG A 53 -6.13 -1.32 1.13
CA ARG A 53 -5.77 -1.30 2.55
C ARG A 53 -4.50 -2.08 2.76
N ILE A 54 -3.50 -1.40 3.30
CA ILE A 54 -2.19 -1.98 3.50
C ILE A 54 -1.80 -1.80 4.96
N THR A 55 -1.48 -2.90 5.62
CA THR A 55 -0.92 -2.89 6.97
C THR A 55 0.48 -3.46 6.87
N LEU A 56 1.47 -2.69 7.31
CA LEU A 56 2.87 -3.10 7.21
C LEU A 56 3.64 -2.62 8.42
N HIS A 57 4.74 -3.31 8.69
CA HIS A 57 5.67 -2.90 9.72
C HIS A 57 6.57 -1.78 9.22
N ALA A 58 6.87 -0.82 10.09
CA ALA A 58 7.82 0.23 9.76
C ALA A 58 9.20 -0.39 9.45
N PRO A 59 9.92 0.14 8.45
CA PRO A 59 11.22 -0.43 8.07
C PRO A 59 12.31 -0.17 9.12
N THR A 60 12.17 0.93 9.86
CA THR A 60 13.09 1.33 10.92
C THR A 60 12.32 2.06 12.02
N SER A 61 13.00 2.41 13.10
CA SER A 61 12.43 3.28 14.13
C SER A 61 12.45 4.77 13.76
N ASP A 62 13.02 5.12 12.60
CA ASP A 62 13.05 6.50 12.10
C ASP A 62 11.70 6.87 11.47
N GLU A 63 11.00 7.82 12.08
CA GLU A 63 9.71 8.28 11.58
C GLU A 63 9.80 8.87 10.17
N ALA A 64 10.87 9.62 9.86
CA ALA A 64 11.02 10.24 8.56
C ALA A 64 11.11 9.17 7.46
N ALA A 65 11.86 8.10 7.69
CA ALA A 65 11.98 7.00 6.75
C ALA A 65 10.63 6.28 6.56
N SER A 66 9.88 6.10 7.65
CA SER A 66 8.56 5.47 7.59
C SER A 66 7.56 6.33 6.82
N LEU A 67 7.58 7.64 7.02
CA LEU A 67 6.72 8.57 6.29
C LEU A 67 7.06 8.60 4.80
N GLN A 68 8.35 8.55 4.45
CA GLN A 68 8.77 8.50 3.06
C GLN A 68 8.29 7.22 2.39
N LEU A 69 8.36 6.09 3.07
CA LEU A 69 7.84 4.82 2.54
C LEU A 69 6.34 4.89 2.33
N THR A 70 5.59 5.44 3.29
CA THR A 70 4.14 5.62 3.17
C THR A 70 3.81 6.47 1.95
N ALA A 71 4.50 7.59 1.77
CA ALA A 71 4.29 8.46 0.62
C ALA A 71 4.61 7.75 -0.70
N GLN A 72 5.66 6.94 -0.73
CA GLN A 72 6.04 6.16 -1.90
C GLN A 72 4.93 5.17 -2.28
N ILE A 73 4.37 4.47 -1.30
CA ILE A 73 3.27 3.53 -1.53
C ILE A 73 2.03 4.26 -2.05
N GLU A 74 1.65 5.35 -1.39
CA GLU A 74 0.49 6.14 -1.82
C GLU A 74 0.65 6.64 -3.26
N ASN A 75 1.80 7.22 -3.58
CA ASN A 75 2.06 7.73 -4.93
C ASN A 75 2.01 6.63 -5.97
N ARG A 76 2.56 5.45 -5.66
CA ARG A 76 2.56 4.32 -6.58
C ARG A 76 1.15 3.82 -6.87
N LEU A 77 0.34 3.70 -5.83
CA LEU A 77 -1.01 3.14 -5.97
C LEU A 77 -2.01 4.16 -6.50
N LEU A 78 -1.97 5.40 -6.03
CA LEU A 78 -2.88 6.44 -6.50
C LEU A 78 -2.65 6.85 -7.94
N GLY A 79 -1.50 6.51 -8.52
CA GLY A 79 -1.24 6.68 -9.95
C GLY A 79 -2.06 5.76 -10.84
N LEU A 80 -2.74 4.77 -10.28
CA LEU A 80 -3.54 3.81 -11.03
C LEU A 80 -5.01 4.20 -11.01
N GLN A 81 -5.66 4.17 -12.16
CA GLN A 81 -7.10 4.47 -12.24
C GLN A 81 -7.96 3.48 -11.44
N ALA A 82 -7.52 2.24 -11.32
CA ALA A 82 -8.25 1.22 -10.60
C ALA A 82 -8.29 1.46 -9.08
N ILE A 83 -7.40 2.29 -8.54
CA ILE A 83 -7.33 2.58 -7.11
C ILE A 83 -7.93 3.96 -6.86
N SER A 84 -9.00 4.01 -6.07
CA SER A 84 -9.66 5.26 -5.71
C SER A 84 -9.15 5.85 -4.41
N ARG A 85 -8.77 5.00 -3.46
CA ARG A 85 -8.25 5.42 -2.14
C ARG A 85 -7.22 4.42 -1.65
N VAL A 86 -6.31 4.90 -0.82
CA VAL A 86 -5.29 4.08 -0.15
C VAL A 86 -5.34 4.36 1.34
N GLU A 87 -5.44 3.31 2.14
CA GLU A 87 -5.35 3.38 3.59
C GLU A 87 -4.14 2.57 4.04
N ILE A 88 -3.20 3.23 4.71
CA ILE A 88 -1.96 2.60 5.15
C ILE A 88 -1.90 2.67 6.67
N THR A 89 -1.69 1.52 7.30
CA THR A 89 -1.47 1.41 8.74
C THR A 89 -0.06 0.92 8.98
N LEU A 90 0.73 1.70 9.73
CA LEU A 90 2.08 1.31 10.12
C LEU A 90 2.05 0.64 11.48
N LEU A 91 2.63 -0.55 11.54
CA LEU A 91 2.88 -1.27 12.79
C LEU A 91 4.31 -0.99 13.27
N PRO A 92 4.62 -1.24 14.54
CA PRO A 92 5.99 -1.09 15.04
C PRO A 92 6.98 -1.92 14.22
N PRO A 93 8.27 -1.52 14.17
CA PRO A 93 9.29 -2.30 13.48
C PRO A 93 9.34 -3.73 14.00
N LEU A 94 9.60 -4.70 13.09
CA LEU A 94 9.72 -6.11 13.46
C LEU A 94 10.87 -6.37 14.42
N PHE A 95 11.94 -5.60 14.28
CA PHE A 95 13.14 -5.72 15.11
C PHE A 95 13.44 -4.35 15.73
N PRO A 96 12.70 -3.97 16.78
CA PRO A 96 12.94 -2.68 17.41
C PRO A 96 14.34 -2.67 18.03
N ILE A 97 15.03 -1.55 17.87
CA ILE A 97 16.32 -1.33 18.49
C ILE A 97 16.08 -0.97 19.95
N LEU A 98 16.64 -1.76 20.83
CA LEU A 98 16.54 -1.55 22.27
C LEU A 98 17.66 -0.62 22.75
#